data_82da6189a3d551adc5740693334555bd
#
_entry.id   82da6189a3d551adc5740693334555bd
#
_cell.length_a   1.000
_cell.length_b   1.000
_cell.length_c   1.000
_cell.angle_alpha   90.00
_cell.angle_beta   90.00
_cell.angle_gamma   90.00
#
_symmetry.space_group_name_H-M   'P 1'
#
loop_
_entity.id
_entity.type
_entity.pdbx_description
1 polymer ?
#
loop_
_entity_poly.entity_id
_entity_poly.type
_entity_poly.pdbx_seq_one_letter_code
_entity_poly.pdbx_strand_id
1 'polypeptide(L)'
;MIKVGIDIGSTTAKIVVLDEYDKIIFSAYERHNAKVKDLLISFMKNLQSQIGDVEVTIDITGSVGMGVSEKCSFPFIQEVIAATKVVQKDHPDVKSMIDIGGEDAKVVFFNEGKATDLRMNGNCAGGTGAFIDQMAILLGIPTEELNQLAIRAKNIYP
;
A
#
# COMPACT_ATOMS: atom_id res chain seq x y z
N MET A 1 -15.89 17.08 3.44
CA MET A 1 -16.16 15.75 4.05
C MET A 1 -14.84 15.00 4.14
N ILE A 2 -14.52 14.44 5.30
CA ILE A 2 -13.28 13.68 5.52
C ILE A 2 -13.39 12.31 4.83
N LYS A 3 -12.31 11.91 4.14
CA LYS A 3 -12.23 10.65 3.39
C LYS A 3 -11.16 9.76 4.04
N VAL A 4 -11.49 8.52 4.30
CA VAL A 4 -10.59 7.52 4.90
C VAL A 4 -10.36 6.41 3.89
N GLY A 5 -9.12 6.20 3.51
CA GLY A 5 -8.68 5.04 2.71
C GLY A 5 -7.95 4.04 3.59
N ILE A 6 -8.31 2.77 3.51
CA ILE A 6 -7.66 1.69 4.25
C ILE A 6 -7.19 0.62 3.26
N ASP A 7 -5.88 0.36 3.24
CA ASP A 7 -5.28 -0.72 2.47
C ASP A 7 -4.85 -1.85 3.42
N ILE A 8 -5.40 -3.04 3.22
CA ILE A 8 -5.10 -4.22 4.03
C ILE A 8 -4.49 -5.28 3.14
N GLY A 9 -3.17 -5.30 3.12
CA GLY A 9 -2.39 -6.31 2.39
C GLY A 9 -2.20 -7.60 3.20
N SER A 10 -1.41 -8.52 2.66
CA SER A 10 -1.10 -9.82 3.30
C SER A 10 -0.27 -9.68 4.59
N THR A 11 0.57 -8.64 4.70
CA THR A 11 1.52 -8.46 5.81
C THR A 11 1.32 -7.15 6.57
N THR A 12 0.82 -6.13 5.91
CA THR A 12 0.73 -4.76 6.44
C THR A 12 -0.66 -4.17 6.24
N ALA A 13 -1.03 -3.23 7.10
CA ALA A 13 -2.18 -2.36 6.86
C ALA A 13 -1.74 -0.89 6.87
N LYS A 14 -2.41 -0.11 6.05
CA LYS A 14 -2.19 1.32 5.90
C LYS A 14 -3.53 2.04 6.03
N ILE A 15 -3.49 3.22 6.61
CA ILE A 15 -4.63 4.14 6.64
C ILE A 15 -4.15 5.51 6.18
N VAL A 16 -4.92 6.15 5.33
CA VAL A 16 -4.72 7.55 4.92
C VAL A 16 -6.04 8.28 5.06
N VAL A 17 -5.99 9.46 5.64
CA VAL A 17 -7.15 10.31 5.85
C VAL A 17 -6.93 11.65 5.16
N LEU A 18 -7.88 12.03 4.32
CA LEU A 18 -7.85 13.28 3.59
C LEU A 18 -8.94 14.22 4.11
N ASP A 19 -8.61 15.50 4.17
CA ASP A 19 -9.60 16.55 4.40
C ASP A 19 -10.43 16.84 3.12
N GLU A 20 -11.29 17.85 3.21
CA GLU A 20 -12.13 18.28 2.09
C GLU A 20 -11.37 18.87 0.90
N TYR A 21 -10.08 19.20 1.09
CA TYR A 21 -9.17 19.72 0.06
C TYR A 21 -8.21 18.67 -0.48
N ASP A 22 -8.46 17.37 -0.19
CA ASP A 22 -7.58 16.23 -0.53
C ASP A 22 -6.19 16.29 0.13
N LYS A 23 -6.03 17.05 1.22
CA LYS A 23 -4.79 17.11 1.99
C LYS A 23 -4.76 15.97 3.01
N ILE A 24 -3.63 15.29 3.10
CA ILE A 24 -3.42 14.24 4.11
C ILE A 24 -3.36 14.89 5.51
N ILE A 25 -4.29 14.52 6.37
CA ILE A 25 -4.37 14.97 7.78
C ILE A 25 -3.99 13.88 8.78
N PHE A 26 -4.01 12.61 8.35
CA PHE A 26 -3.55 11.47 9.13
C PHE A 26 -3.08 10.36 8.23
N SER A 27 -2.02 9.66 8.61
CA SER A 27 -1.61 8.41 7.96
C SER A 27 -0.88 7.50 8.93
N ALA A 28 -1.02 6.18 8.74
CA ALA A 28 -0.26 5.17 9.45
C ALA A 28 0.00 3.97 8.54
N TYR A 29 1.14 3.30 8.75
CA TYR A 29 1.57 2.12 8.03
C TYR A 29 2.23 1.16 9.01
N GLU A 30 1.62 -0.01 9.23
CA GLU A 30 2.08 -0.95 10.23
C GLU A 30 1.94 -2.41 9.78
N ARG A 31 2.78 -3.29 10.30
CA ARG A 31 2.63 -4.75 10.15
C ARG A 31 1.53 -5.24 11.08
N HIS A 32 0.55 -5.98 10.55
CA HIS A 32 -0.56 -6.47 11.37
C HIS A 32 -0.26 -7.79 12.09
N ASN A 33 0.81 -8.51 11.73
CA ASN A 33 1.19 -9.78 12.38
C ASN A 33 -0.01 -10.74 12.57
N ALA A 34 -0.85 -10.87 11.55
CA ALA A 34 -2.12 -11.60 11.53
C ALA A 34 -3.20 -11.07 12.51
N LYS A 35 -2.98 -9.91 13.18
CA LYS A 35 -3.94 -9.26 14.09
C LYS A 35 -4.62 -8.07 13.43
N VAL A 36 -5.15 -8.26 12.22
CA VAL A 36 -5.76 -7.20 11.40
C VAL A 36 -6.81 -6.41 12.18
N LYS A 37 -7.73 -7.12 12.85
CA LYS A 37 -8.83 -6.47 13.61
C LYS A 37 -8.30 -5.52 14.68
N ASP A 38 -7.31 -5.95 15.47
CA ASP A 38 -6.77 -5.16 16.56
C ASP A 38 -6.07 -3.90 16.03
N LEU A 39 -5.33 -4.06 14.94
CA LEU A 39 -4.65 -2.95 14.28
C LEU A 39 -5.64 -1.93 13.70
N LEU A 40 -6.69 -2.38 13.02
CA LEU A 40 -7.72 -1.47 12.49
C LEU A 40 -8.44 -0.70 13.61
N ILE A 41 -8.75 -1.37 14.72
CA ILE A 41 -9.32 -0.71 15.90
C ILE A 41 -8.36 0.35 16.46
N SER A 42 -7.06 0.06 16.50
CA SER A 42 -6.04 1.02 16.91
C SER A 42 -6.01 2.23 16.00
N PHE A 43 -5.99 2.01 14.67
CA PHE A 43 -6.03 3.10 13.69
C PHE A 43 -7.25 3.99 13.87
N MET A 44 -8.44 3.39 14.02
CA MET A 44 -9.68 4.16 14.19
C MET A 44 -9.71 4.94 15.50
N LYS A 45 -9.21 4.37 16.61
CA LYS A 45 -9.11 5.09 17.89
C LYS A 45 -8.12 6.27 17.81
N ASN A 46 -6.97 6.06 17.17
CA ASN A 46 -5.98 7.12 16.97
C ASN A 46 -6.55 8.23 16.08
N LEU A 47 -7.24 7.88 15.01
CA LEU A 47 -7.93 8.84 14.16
C LEU A 47 -8.98 9.62 14.95
N GLN A 48 -9.88 8.95 15.67
CA GLN A 48 -10.92 9.59 16.48
C GLN A 48 -10.33 10.56 17.52
N SER A 49 -9.20 10.20 18.14
CA SER A 49 -8.53 11.08 19.09
C SER A 49 -8.00 12.38 18.46
N GLN A 50 -7.71 12.37 17.16
CA GLN A 50 -7.18 13.54 16.45
C GLN A 50 -8.26 14.42 15.84
N ILE A 51 -9.29 13.80 15.24
CA ILE A 51 -10.32 14.56 14.51
C ILE A 51 -11.65 14.66 15.27
N GLY A 52 -11.80 13.95 16.41
CA GLY A 52 -13.04 13.91 17.17
C GLY A 52 -14.13 13.05 16.51
N ASP A 53 -15.38 13.28 16.99
CA ASP A 53 -16.57 12.61 16.43
C ASP A 53 -17.08 13.39 15.22
N VAL A 54 -16.64 12.96 14.03
CA VAL A 54 -17.03 13.55 12.75
C VAL A 54 -17.47 12.47 11.77
N GLU A 55 -18.34 12.83 10.85
CA GLU A 55 -18.74 11.94 9.77
C GLU A 55 -17.63 11.80 8.73
N VAL A 56 -17.32 10.55 8.36
CA VAL A 56 -16.28 10.20 7.40
C VAL A 56 -16.82 9.24 6.35
N THR A 57 -16.26 9.27 5.15
CA THR A 57 -16.42 8.20 4.17
C THR A 57 -15.25 7.25 4.26
N ILE A 58 -15.48 5.94 4.12
CA ILE A 58 -14.45 4.91 4.20
C ILE A 58 -14.46 4.07 2.94
N ASP A 59 -13.30 3.95 2.29
CA ASP A 59 -13.05 3.01 1.20
C ASP A 59 -11.95 2.02 1.62
N ILE A 60 -12.12 0.76 1.25
CA ILE A 60 -11.18 -0.32 1.59
C ILE A 60 -10.54 -0.88 0.33
N THR A 61 -9.26 -1.22 0.41
CA THR A 61 -8.49 -1.90 -0.64
C THR A 61 -7.54 -2.94 -0.03
N GLY A 62 -6.76 -3.60 -0.87
CA GLY A 62 -5.77 -4.60 -0.47
C GLY A 62 -6.31 -6.04 -0.47
N SER A 63 -5.39 -7.00 -0.56
CA SER A 63 -5.72 -8.44 -0.74
C SER A 63 -6.55 -9.03 0.39
N VAL A 64 -6.39 -8.56 1.62
CA VAL A 64 -7.19 -8.97 2.80
C VAL A 64 -8.40 -8.05 3.01
N GLY A 65 -8.40 -6.87 2.40
CA GLY A 65 -9.40 -5.83 2.59
C GLY A 65 -10.83 -6.23 2.19
N MET A 66 -10.97 -7.11 1.19
CA MET A 66 -12.29 -7.56 0.72
C MET A 66 -13.12 -8.19 1.85
N GLY A 67 -12.54 -9.07 2.65
CA GLY A 67 -13.27 -9.71 3.76
C GLY A 67 -13.65 -8.73 4.88
N VAL A 68 -12.91 -7.65 5.07
CA VAL A 68 -13.25 -6.59 6.02
C VAL A 68 -14.36 -5.70 5.46
N SER A 69 -14.25 -5.32 4.18
CA SER A 69 -15.24 -4.56 3.43
C SER A 69 -16.63 -5.22 3.51
N GLU A 70 -16.71 -6.51 3.21
CA GLU A 70 -17.95 -7.28 3.28
C GLU A 70 -18.56 -7.30 4.70
N LYS A 71 -17.73 -7.56 5.73
CA LYS A 71 -18.20 -7.61 7.12
C LYS A 71 -18.68 -6.27 7.67
N CYS A 72 -18.09 -5.18 7.21
CA CYS A 72 -18.40 -3.83 7.67
C CYS A 72 -19.35 -3.08 6.73
N SER A 73 -19.70 -3.66 5.59
CA SER A 73 -20.49 -3.03 4.53
C SER A 73 -19.88 -1.72 4.01
N PHE A 74 -18.53 -1.68 3.93
CA PHE A 74 -17.81 -0.56 3.32
C PHE A 74 -17.50 -0.85 1.84
N PRO A 75 -17.41 0.18 0.99
CA PRO A 75 -16.98 0.02 -0.40
C PRO A 75 -15.59 -0.62 -0.50
N PHE A 76 -15.41 -1.50 -1.50
CA PHE A 76 -14.12 -2.10 -1.82
C PHE A 76 -13.65 -1.65 -3.21
N ILE A 77 -12.40 -1.24 -3.29
CA ILE A 77 -11.73 -0.86 -4.54
C ILE A 77 -10.55 -1.80 -4.74
N GLN A 78 -10.42 -2.40 -5.91
CA GLN A 78 -9.26 -3.23 -6.22
C GLN A 78 -7.98 -2.39 -6.14
N GLU A 79 -6.93 -2.96 -5.55
CA GLU A 79 -5.65 -2.30 -5.27
C GLU A 79 -5.03 -1.67 -6.52
N VAL A 80 -4.97 -2.42 -7.62
CA VAL A 80 -4.43 -1.90 -8.87
C VAL A 80 -5.23 -0.71 -9.42
N ILE A 81 -6.56 -0.70 -9.21
CA ILE A 81 -7.42 0.41 -9.64
C ILE A 81 -7.16 1.64 -8.77
N ALA A 82 -7.03 1.46 -7.46
CA ALA A 82 -6.71 2.54 -6.54
C ALA A 82 -5.34 3.17 -6.88
N ALA A 83 -4.31 2.35 -7.03
CA ALA A 83 -2.96 2.79 -7.37
C ALA A 83 -2.89 3.51 -8.74
N THR A 84 -3.53 2.94 -9.76
CA THR A 84 -3.54 3.56 -11.11
C THR A 84 -4.22 4.93 -11.11
N LYS A 85 -5.30 5.12 -10.34
CA LYS A 85 -5.95 6.43 -10.23
C LYS A 85 -5.04 7.49 -9.64
N VAL A 86 -4.27 7.16 -8.62
CA VAL A 86 -3.30 8.08 -8.01
C VAL A 86 -2.21 8.44 -9.02
N VAL A 87 -1.62 7.46 -9.70
CA VAL A 87 -0.59 7.70 -10.70
C VAL A 87 -1.10 8.58 -11.84
N GLN A 88 -2.31 8.31 -12.35
CA GLN A 88 -2.92 9.12 -13.41
C GLN A 88 -3.17 10.58 -12.98
N LYS A 89 -3.55 10.79 -11.71
CA LYS A 89 -3.82 12.12 -11.16
C LYS A 89 -2.53 12.91 -10.94
N ASP A 90 -1.56 12.29 -10.26
CA ASP A 90 -0.40 12.99 -9.74
C ASP A 90 0.83 12.92 -10.66
N HIS A 91 0.86 11.92 -11.56
CA HIS A 91 1.97 11.64 -12.48
C HIS A 91 1.47 11.28 -13.89
N PRO A 92 0.75 12.19 -14.59
CA PRO A 92 0.07 11.87 -15.87
C PRO A 92 1.02 11.47 -16.99
N ASP A 93 2.30 11.85 -16.91
CA ASP A 93 3.32 11.57 -17.94
C ASP A 93 4.01 10.20 -17.77
N VAL A 94 3.71 9.49 -16.67
CA VAL A 94 4.31 8.18 -16.39
C VAL A 94 3.80 7.15 -17.39
N LYS A 95 4.72 6.33 -17.93
CA LYS A 95 4.41 5.28 -18.92
C LYS A 95 4.27 3.89 -18.28
N SER A 96 4.82 3.69 -17.09
CA SER A 96 4.68 2.44 -16.37
C SER A 96 4.76 2.67 -14.86
N MET A 97 4.07 1.83 -14.11
CA MET A 97 4.13 1.75 -12.65
C MET A 97 4.53 0.32 -12.27
N ILE A 98 5.45 0.19 -11.35
CA ILE A 98 5.81 -1.07 -10.72
C ILE A 98 5.37 -1.00 -9.27
N ASP A 99 4.53 -1.94 -8.89
CA ASP A 99 4.07 -2.11 -7.52
C ASP A 99 4.65 -3.41 -6.97
N ILE A 100 5.42 -3.32 -5.89
CA ILE A 100 6.07 -4.46 -5.24
C ILE A 100 5.37 -4.66 -3.90
N GLY A 101 4.43 -5.59 -3.89
CA GLY A 101 3.73 -6.04 -2.68
C GLY A 101 4.56 -7.00 -1.83
N GLY A 102 4.02 -7.43 -0.68
CA GLY A 102 4.66 -8.42 0.18
C GLY A 102 4.84 -9.77 -0.50
N GLU A 103 3.84 -10.23 -1.26
CA GLU A 103 3.78 -11.56 -1.87
C GLU A 103 3.66 -11.53 -3.40
N ASP A 104 3.36 -10.39 -3.99
CA ASP A 104 3.21 -10.21 -5.43
C ASP A 104 3.99 -8.99 -5.94
N ALA A 105 4.17 -8.93 -7.24
CA ALA A 105 4.67 -7.76 -7.95
C ALA A 105 3.81 -7.52 -9.19
N LYS A 106 3.46 -6.27 -9.43
CA LYS A 106 2.59 -5.86 -10.53
C LYS A 106 3.30 -4.79 -11.36
N VAL A 107 3.15 -4.87 -12.68
CA VAL A 107 3.58 -3.82 -13.61
C VAL A 107 2.37 -3.37 -14.40
N VAL A 108 2.08 -2.09 -14.35
CA VAL A 108 1.02 -1.45 -15.12
C VAL A 108 1.64 -0.56 -16.17
N PHE A 109 1.19 -0.70 -17.41
CA PHE A 109 1.60 0.17 -18.52
C PHE A 109 0.50 1.19 -18.82
N PHE A 110 0.91 2.41 -19.09
CA PHE A 110 0.01 3.52 -19.42
C PHE A 110 0.21 3.97 -20.87
N ASN A 111 -0.89 4.21 -21.54
CA ASN A 111 -0.92 4.90 -22.83
C ASN A 111 -1.94 6.03 -22.78
N GLU A 112 -1.52 7.24 -23.17
CA GLU A 112 -2.35 8.45 -23.09
C GLU A 112 -3.03 8.64 -21.72
N GLY A 113 -2.30 8.36 -20.64
CA GLY A 113 -2.81 8.48 -19.28
C GLY A 113 -3.79 7.39 -18.84
N LYS A 114 -4.02 6.35 -19.64
CA LYS A 114 -4.89 5.21 -19.31
C LYS A 114 -4.07 3.95 -19.10
N ALA A 115 -4.42 3.15 -18.07
CA ALA A 115 -3.86 1.82 -17.90
C ALA A 115 -4.32 0.91 -19.05
N THR A 116 -3.37 0.35 -19.80
CA THR A 116 -3.65 -0.45 -20.99
C THR A 116 -3.25 -1.91 -20.87
N ASP A 117 -2.28 -2.21 -20.01
CA ASP A 117 -1.82 -3.58 -19.78
C ASP A 117 -1.40 -3.73 -18.30
N LEU A 118 -1.67 -4.89 -17.74
CA LEU A 118 -1.32 -5.27 -16.38
C LEU A 118 -0.64 -6.63 -16.42
N ARG A 119 0.57 -6.71 -15.88
CA ARG A 119 1.29 -7.97 -15.68
C ARG A 119 1.54 -8.16 -14.20
N MET A 120 1.33 -9.38 -13.72
CA MET A 120 1.48 -9.71 -12.31
C MET A 120 2.30 -10.99 -12.15
N ASN A 121 3.22 -10.97 -11.19
CA ASN A 121 3.89 -12.14 -10.66
C ASN A 121 3.33 -12.43 -9.26
N GLY A 122 2.50 -13.46 -9.14
CA GLY A 122 1.91 -13.89 -7.87
C GLY A 122 2.30 -15.32 -7.49
N ASN A 123 3.15 -15.99 -8.31
CA ASN A 123 3.49 -17.40 -8.12
C ASN A 123 4.89 -17.61 -7.50
N CYS A 124 5.65 -16.55 -7.31
CA CYS A 124 7.02 -16.64 -6.83
C CYS A 124 7.35 -15.43 -5.95
N ALA A 125 7.88 -15.69 -4.76
CA ALA A 125 8.34 -14.62 -3.87
C ALA A 125 9.55 -13.83 -4.42
N GLY A 126 10.26 -14.38 -5.42
CA GLY A 126 11.35 -13.67 -6.11
C GLY A 126 10.83 -12.39 -6.79
N GLY A 127 11.48 -11.26 -6.49
CA GLY A 127 11.06 -9.96 -6.99
C GLY A 127 9.92 -9.30 -6.19
N THR A 128 9.60 -9.80 -5.01
CA THR A 128 8.58 -9.25 -4.10
C THR A 128 9.20 -8.69 -2.82
N GLY A 129 8.40 -7.97 -2.01
CA GLY A 129 8.83 -7.44 -0.71
C GLY A 129 9.32 -8.52 0.24
N ALA A 130 8.72 -9.73 0.22
CA ALA A 130 9.18 -10.86 1.03
C ALA A 130 10.62 -11.28 0.70
N PHE A 131 11.02 -11.21 -0.57
CA PHE A 131 12.42 -11.47 -0.96
C PHE A 131 13.36 -10.38 -0.42
N ILE A 132 12.95 -9.12 -0.51
CA ILE A 132 13.73 -7.98 0.02
C ILE A 132 13.91 -8.14 1.54
N ASP A 133 12.84 -8.48 2.27
CA ASP A 133 12.90 -8.74 3.72
C ASP A 133 13.85 -9.90 4.05
N GLN A 134 13.83 -10.99 3.28
CA GLN A 134 14.76 -12.11 3.46
C GLN A 134 16.22 -11.70 3.27
N MET A 135 16.51 -10.85 2.28
CA MET A 135 17.88 -10.35 2.05
C MET A 135 18.34 -9.47 3.22
N ALA A 136 17.46 -8.61 3.76
CA ALA A 136 17.76 -7.81 4.94
C ALA A 136 18.11 -8.69 6.17
N ILE A 137 17.31 -9.74 6.40
CA ILE A 137 17.57 -10.73 7.48
C ILE A 137 18.92 -11.42 7.29
N LEU A 138 19.24 -11.88 6.09
CA LEU A 138 20.53 -12.54 5.79
C LEU A 138 21.71 -11.60 6.01
N LEU A 139 21.54 -10.30 5.75
CA LEU A 139 22.56 -9.29 5.99
C LEU A 139 22.60 -8.79 7.44
N GLY A 140 21.64 -9.19 8.27
CA GLY A 140 21.54 -8.79 9.68
C GLY A 140 21.22 -7.31 9.88
N ILE A 141 20.47 -6.71 8.94
CA ILE A 141 20.10 -5.28 8.97
C ILE A 141 18.59 -5.10 8.82
N PRO A 142 18.04 -3.94 9.27
CA PRO A 142 16.69 -3.54 8.92
C PRO A 142 16.54 -3.34 7.41
N THR A 143 15.33 -3.61 6.86
CA THR A 143 15.03 -3.47 5.43
C THR A 143 15.28 -2.04 4.94
N GLU A 144 15.03 -1.04 5.78
CA GLU A 144 15.22 0.38 5.49
C GLU A 144 16.70 0.75 5.21
N GLU A 145 17.64 -0.04 5.75
CA GLU A 145 19.08 0.17 5.56
C GLU A 145 19.63 -0.43 4.27
N LEU A 146 18.87 -1.30 3.58
CA LEU A 146 19.33 -1.95 2.34
C LEU A 146 19.76 -0.94 1.28
N ASN A 147 19.01 0.15 1.12
CA ASN A 147 19.34 1.20 0.16
C ASN A 147 20.69 1.86 0.46
N GLN A 148 20.97 2.11 1.75
CA GLN A 148 22.25 2.70 2.16
C GLN A 148 23.43 1.76 1.92
N LEU A 149 23.23 0.46 2.06
CA LEU A 149 24.24 -0.55 1.69
C LEU A 149 24.44 -0.60 0.17
N ALA A 150 23.35 -0.61 -0.60
CA ALA A 150 23.42 -0.65 -2.06
C ALA A 150 24.20 0.53 -2.66
N ILE A 151 24.02 1.74 -2.11
CA ILE A 151 24.77 2.94 -2.54
C ILE A 151 26.29 2.76 -2.34
N ARG A 152 26.71 1.96 -1.36
CA ARG A 152 28.13 1.69 -1.07
C ARG A 152 28.71 0.52 -1.88
N ALA A 153 27.90 -0.14 -2.70
CA ALA A 153 28.35 -1.27 -3.51
C ALA A 153 29.48 -0.82 -4.47
N LYS A 154 30.58 -1.58 -4.46
CA LYS A 154 31.70 -1.36 -5.37
C LYS A 154 31.55 -2.11 -6.69
N ASN A 155 30.84 -3.22 -6.65
CA ASN A 155 30.57 -4.07 -7.81
C ASN A 155 29.06 -4.18 -8.00
N ILE A 156 28.58 -3.99 -9.22
CA ILE A 156 27.19 -4.18 -9.63
C ILE A 156 27.20 -5.36 -10.59
N TYR A 157 26.42 -6.37 -10.26
CA TYR A 157 26.22 -7.55 -11.10
C TYR A 157 24.87 -7.44 -11.81
N PRO A 158 24.79 -7.86 -13.10
CA PRO A 158 23.54 -7.88 -13.84
C PRO A 158 22.56 -8.90 -13.29
#